data_9c839133bbc66b56f402b5889ecd5bac
#
_entry.id   9c839133bbc66b56f402b5889ecd5bac
#
_cell.length_a   1.000
_cell.length_b   1.000
_cell.length_c   1.000
_cell.angle_alpha   90.00
_cell.angle_beta   90.00
_cell.angle_gamma   90.00
#
_symmetry.space_group_name_H-M   'P 1'
#
loop_
_entity.id
_entity.type
_entity.pdbx_description
1 polymer ?
#
loop_
_entity_poly.entity_id
_entity_poly.type
_entity_poly.pdbx_seq_one_letter_code
_entity_poly.pdbx_strand_id
1 'polypeptide(L)'
;MEIVKFADVKELIINNMRRSMLIPIIGSGFTRKCRSLKGVVPSGEDYRMYMLEEISQAITLPTDENEKLRTSPFSSVSEVYYESGLISLEKQRSYLRDNFTYVQIEDYKQEFLSLPWPYIYTLNIDDGIEQSSKYNHVVHSNRDVDEHIFDEKNCVIKLHGDVNDMLTYKDANGTILTQKQYANSIRQHSSLLTKLEHDSIYENLIYIGCSLDDEIDLLAYTGLQAEKEGVTARYYCLTKEPSILDKIKLTKFGITHCIVFESYESIYLCLNEAGQESLKVRVDDLEKHNNFSAVYLSDRFEDNKPYLLFGKSLINKRRTICLLFRLG
;
A
#
# COMPACT_ATOMS: atom_id res chain seq x y z
N MET A 1 -22.54 -1.58 -2.28
CA MET A 1 -21.32 -1.40 -3.09
C MET A 1 -21.73 -0.97 -4.50
N GLU A 2 -21.25 0.18 -4.95
CA GLU A 2 -21.53 0.74 -6.27
C GLU A 2 -20.39 0.42 -7.25
N ILE A 3 -20.72 0.22 -8.53
CA ILE A 3 -19.72 0.09 -9.60
C ILE A 3 -19.76 1.40 -10.38
N VAL A 4 -18.66 2.10 -10.43
CA VAL A 4 -18.56 3.46 -10.96
C VAL A 4 -17.36 3.61 -11.92
N LYS A 5 -17.40 4.61 -12.79
CA LYS A 5 -16.21 5.06 -13.53
C LYS A 5 -15.45 6.08 -12.69
N PHE A 6 -14.15 6.23 -12.95
CA PHE A 6 -13.34 7.22 -12.24
C PHE A 6 -13.91 8.64 -12.35
N ALA A 7 -14.42 9.02 -13.52
CA ALA A 7 -15.03 10.33 -13.73
C ALA A 7 -16.18 10.64 -12.77
N ASP A 8 -16.94 9.63 -12.35
CA ASP A 8 -18.10 9.80 -11.47
C ASP A 8 -17.70 10.13 -10.02
N VAL A 9 -16.48 9.74 -9.62
CA VAL A 9 -15.96 9.92 -8.24
C VAL A 9 -14.73 10.82 -8.18
N LYS A 10 -14.24 11.34 -9.32
CA LYS A 10 -13.01 12.14 -9.42
C LYS A 10 -13.00 13.29 -8.42
N GLU A 11 -14.06 14.07 -8.36
CA GLU A 11 -14.18 15.23 -7.46
C GLU A 11 -14.15 14.81 -5.98
N LEU A 12 -14.75 13.68 -5.62
CA LEU A 12 -14.70 13.15 -4.26
C LEU A 12 -13.27 12.75 -3.89
N ILE A 13 -12.57 12.08 -4.80
CA ILE A 13 -11.18 11.67 -4.61
C ILE A 13 -10.27 12.91 -4.46
N ILE A 14 -10.41 13.93 -5.32
CA ILE A 14 -9.67 15.19 -5.23
C ILE A 14 -9.93 15.87 -3.87
N ASN A 15 -11.18 15.95 -3.45
CA ASN A 15 -11.53 16.57 -2.17
C ASN A 15 -10.97 15.79 -0.97
N ASN A 16 -10.96 14.45 -1.02
CA ASN A 16 -10.38 13.61 0.02
C ASN A 16 -8.84 13.74 0.06
N MET A 17 -8.17 13.77 -1.09
CA MET A 17 -6.72 14.06 -1.17
C MET A 17 -6.38 15.44 -0.61
N ARG A 18 -7.17 16.47 -0.97
CA ARG A 18 -7.00 17.84 -0.48
C ARG A 18 -7.07 17.94 1.03
N ARG A 19 -7.95 17.17 1.64
CA ARG A 19 -8.14 17.11 3.10
C ARG A 19 -7.16 16.17 3.80
N SER A 20 -6.31 15.47 3.07
CA SER A 20 -5.45 14.38 3.57
C SER A 20 -6.24 13.26 4.26
N MET A 21 -7.45 12.97 3.74
CA MET A 21 -8.38 11.97 4.26
C MET A 21 -8.52 10.76 3.31
N LEU A 22 -7.57 10.54 2.41
CA LEU A 22 -7.54 9.37 1.52
C LEU A 22 -6.23 8.63 1.73
N ILE A 23 -6.33 7.38 2.17
CA ILE A 23 -5.18 6.53 2.50
C ILE A 23 -5.12 5.36 1.54
N PRO A 24 -4.02 5.17 0.79
CA PRO A 24 -3.82 4.01 -0.06
C PRO A 24 -3.55 2.73 0.75
N ILE A 25 -4.15 1.62 0.30
CA ILE A 25 -3.79 0.26 0.66
C ILE A 25 -3.29 -0.42 -0.61
N ILE A 26 -2.01 -0.73 -0.65
CA ILE A 26 -1.31 -1.23 -1.84
C ILE A 26 -1.05 -2.73 -1.70
N GLY A 27 -1.46 -3.51 -2.69
CA GLY A 27 -1.18 -4.93 -2.77
C GLY A 27 -0.17 -5.31 -3.84
N SER A 28 0.09 -6.60 -4.00
CA SER A 28 1.12 -7.18 -4.89
C SER A 28 0.98 -6.78 -6.37
N GLY A 29 -0.20 -6.36 -6.80
CA GLY A 29 -0.42 -5.84 -8.15
C GLY A 29 0.36 -4.55 -8.44
N PHE A 30 0.79 -3.81 -7.43
CA PHE A 30 1.58 -2.59 -7.58
C PHE A 30 2.99 -2.89 -8.11
N THR A 31 3.67 -3.85 -7.53
CA THR A 31 5.06 -4.21 -7.89
C THR A 31 5.15 -5.40 -8.83
N ARG A 32 4.02 -6.05 -9.13
CA ARG A 32 3.96 -7.20 -10.03
C ARG A 32 4.68 -6.93 -11.36
N LYS A 33 5.58 -7.83 -11.76
CA LYS A 33 6.43 -7.74 -12.97
C LYS A 33 7.45 -6.60 -12.99
N CYS A 34 7.57 -5.80 -11.93
CA CYS A 34 8.67 -4.86 -11.79
C CYS A 34 10.01 -5.61 -11.73
N ARG A 35 11.08 -5.01 -12.25
CA ARG A 35 12.42 -5.59 -12.14
C ARG A 35 12.84 -5.65 -10.66
N SER A 36 13.46 -6.74 -10.29
CA SER A 36 14.08 -6.96 -8.98
C SER A 36 15.57 -7.22 -9.13
N LEU A 37 16.26 -7.63 -8.07
CA LEU A 37 17.72 -7.85 -8.07
C LEU A 37 18.18 -8.77 -9.22
N LYS A 38 17.51 -9.91 -9.45
CA LYS A 38 17.88 -10.88 -10.50
C LYS A 38 16.70 -11.37 -11.34
N GLY A 39 15.50 -10.86 -11.11
CA GLY A 39 14.30 -11.32 -11.80
C GLY A 39 13.25 -10.24 -11.93
N VAL A 40 12.02 -10.64 -11.69
CA VAL A 40 10.84 -9.76 -11.60
C VAL A 40 10.02 -10.16 -10.38
N VAL A 41 9.35 -9.19 -9.79
CA VAL A 41 8.44 -9.45 -8.65
C VAL A 41 7.30 -10.35 -9.15
N PRO A 42 7.13 -11.56 -8.57
CA PRO A 42 6.07 -12.48 -8.94
C PRO A 42 4.71 -11.99 -8.40
N SER A 43 3.63 -12.45 -9.00
CA SER A 43 2.33 -12.41 -8.33
C SER A 43 2.27 -13.44 -7.20
N GLY A 44 1.28 -13.32 -6.30
CA GLY A 44 1.03 -14.36 -5.29
C GLY A 44 0.85 -15.75 -5.91
N GLU A 45 0.16 -15.84 -7.06
CA GLU A 45 -0.01 -17.12 -7.77
C GLU A 45 1.29 -17.62 -8.41
N ASP A 46 2.09 -16.73 -9.03
CA ASP A 46 3.40 -17.13 -9.59
C ASP A 46 4.32 -17.67 -8.48
N TYR A 47 4.29 -17.03 -7.30
CA TYR A 47 5.06 -17.49 -6.16
C TYR A 47 4.55 -18.80 -5.58
N ARG A 48 3.21 -18.97 -5.50
CA ARG A 48 2.58 -20.24 -5.10
C ARG A 48 3.00 -21.38 -6.02
N MET A 49 2.99 -21.16 -7.33
CA MET A 49 3.41 -22.15 -8.32
C MET A 49 4.89 -22.50 -8.20
N TYR A 50 5.75 -21.51 -7.97
CA TYR A 50 7.17 -21.76 -7.70
C TYR A 50 7.35 -22.65 -6.46
N MET A 51 6.69 -22.34 -5.34
CA MET A 51 6.77 -23.15 -4.11
C MET A 51 6.30 -24.59 -4.36
N LEU A 52 5.21 -24.80 -5.11
CA LEU A 52 4.72 -26.12 -5.48
C LEU A 52 5.74 -26.90 -6.31
N GLU A 53 6.40 -26.25 -7.26
CA GLU A 53 7.44 -26.89 -8.07
C GLU A 53 8.63 -27.32 -7.19
N GLU A 54 9.11 -26.47 -6.31
CA GLU A 54 10.18 -26.77 -5.38
C GLU A 54 9.85 -27.93 -4.43
N ILE A 55 8.65 -27.97 -3.88
CA ILE A 55 8.17 -29.08 -3.04
C ILE A 55 8.12 -30.38 -3.87
N SER A 56 7.62 -30.34 -5.10
CA SER A 56 7.53 -31.51 -5.95
C SER A 56 8.90 -32.09 -6.39
N GLN A 57 9.93 -31.22 -6.46
CA GLN A 57 11.31 -31.65 -6.72
C GLN A 57 11.96 -32.24 -5.46
N ALA A 58 11.58 -31.76 -4.28
CA ALA A 58 12.16 -32.21 -3.00
C ALA A 58 11.60 -33.55 -2.52
N ILE A 59 10.33 -33.83 -2.82
CA ILE A 59 9.64 -35.05 -2.38
C ILE A 59 8.60 -35.53 -3.42
N THR A 60 8.49 -36.83 -3.57
CA THR A 60 7.41 -37.45 -4.35
C THR A 60 6.22 -37.68 -3.42
N LEU A 61 5.17 -36.90 -3.61
CA LEU A 61 3.91 -37.04 -2.87
C LEU A 61 2.99 -38.07 -3.54
N PRO A 62 2.16 -38.79 -2.76
CA PRO A 62 1.04 -39.57 -3.32
C PRO A 62 0.14 -38.68 -4.18
N THR A 63 -0.52 -39.28 -5.19
CA THR A 63 -1.30 -38.50 -6.19
C THR A 63 -2.39 -37.63 -5.53
N ASP A 64 -3.11 -38.19 -4.55
CA ASP A 64 -4.18 -37.50 -3.81
C ASP A 64 -3.65 -36.33 -2.95
N GLU A 65 -2.51 -36.50 -2.28
CA GLU A 65 -1.88 -35.45 -1.51
C GLU A 65 -1.34 -34.33 -2.42
N ASN A 66 -0.73 -34.69 -3.54
CA ASN A 66 -0.25 -33.73 -4.53
C ASN A 66 -1.40 -32.90 -5.12
N GLU A 67 -2.52 -33.56 -5.48
CA GLU A 67 -3.69 -32.84 -5.99
C GLU A 67 -4.29 -31.91 -4.93
N LYS A 68 -4.40 -32.34 -3.68
CA LYS A 68 -4.84 -31.55 -2.57
C LYS A 68 -3.93 -30.32 -2.35
N LEU A 69 -2.61 -30.49 -2.37
CA LEU A 69 -1.66 -29.40 -2.21
C LEU A 69 -1.76 -28.39 -3.37
N ARG A 70 -1.91 -28.86 -4.60
CA ARG A 70 -2.06 -28.01 -5.79
C ARG A 70 -3.32 -27.15 -5.76
N THR A 71 -4.39 -27.61 -5.12
CA THR A 71 -5.65 -26.87 -4.98
C THR A 71 -5.71 -26.04 -3.68
N SER A 72 -4.69 -26.14 -2.83
CA SER A 72 -4.63 -25.41 -1.57
C SER A 72 -4.32 -23.92 -1.79
N PRO A 73 -4.79 -23.02 -0.89
CA PRO A 73 -4.49 -21.60 -0.95
C PRO A 73 -3.01 -21.32 -0.73
N PHE A 74 -2.59 -20.10 -1.07
CA PHE A 74 -1.19 -19.65 -0.96
C PHE A 74 -0.61 -19.92 0.44
N SER A 75 -1.34 -19.55 1.50
CA SER A 75 -0.88 -19.70 2.88
C SER A 75 -0.60 -21.15 3.28
N SER A 76 -1.39 -22.12 2.76
CA SER A 76 -1.16 -23.56 3.00
C SER A 76 0.06 -24.10 2.27
N VAL A 77 0.28 -23.68 1.02
CA VAL A 77 1.46 -24.06 0.24
C VAL A 77 2.72 -23.45 0.88
N SER A 78 2.64 -22.20 1.31
CA SER A 78 3.71 -21.52 2.05
C SER A 78 4.07 -22.25 3.35
N GLU A 79 3.09 -22.73 4.10
CA GLU A 79 3.31 -23.53 5.33
C GLU A 79 4.19 -24.74 5.03
N VAL A 80 3.87 -25.51 3.96
CA VAL A 80 4.70 -26.67 3.56
C VAL A 80 6.08 -26.22 3.10
N TYR A 81 6.17 -25.14 2.30
CA TYR A 81 7.44 -24.67 1.75
C TYR A 81 8.40 -24.17 2.84
N TYR A 82 7.89 -23.42 3.83
CA TYR A 82 8.73 -22.79 4.85
C TYR A 82 8.94 -23.63 6.11
N GLU A 83 7.95 -24.40 6.55
CA GLU A 83 7.94 -25.04 7.86
C GLU A 83 8.27 -26.55 7.80
N SER A 84 8.16 -27.22 6.65
CA SER A 84 8.38 -28.68 6.54
C SER A 84 9.85 -29.10 6.67
N GLY A 85 10.79 -28.18 6.46
CA GLY A 85 12.22 -28.51 6.36
C GLY A 85 12.64 -29.18 5.03
N LEU A 86 11.71 -29.37 4.07
CA LEU A 86 12.03 -29.93 2.75
C LEU A 86 12.91 -29.01 1.91
N ILE A 87 12.70 -27.72 2.03
CA ILE A 87 13.43 -26.70 1.27
C ILE A 87 14.42 -26.00 2.21
N SER A 88 15.70 -25.95 1.81
CA SER A 88 16.72 -25.32 2.62
C SER A 88 16.47 -23.83 2.81
N LEU A 89 16.81 -23.30 3.98
CA LEU A 89 16.69 -21.87 4.29
C LEU A 89 17.47 -20.99 3.30
N GLU A 90 18.62 -21.47 2.82
CA GLU A 90 19.43 -20.76 1.82
C GLU A 90 18.66 -20.61 0.51
N LYS A 91 17.97 -21.64 0.05
CA LYS A 91 17.17 -21.61 -1.17
C LYS A 91 15.97 -20.67 -1.03
N GLN A 92 15.26 -20.76 0.10
CA GLN A 92 14.16 -19.85 0.43
C GLN A 92 14.61 -18.38 0.41
N ARG A 93 15.72 -18.07 1.07
CA ARG A 93 16.29 -16.72 1.12
C ARG A 93 16.83 -16.24 -0.21
N SER A 94 17.47 -17.12 -0.99
CA SER A 94 17.95 -16.75 -2.32
C SER A 94 16.78 -16.32 -3.22
N TYR A 95 15.69 -17.06 -3.22
CA TYR A 95 14.50 -16.71 -4.00
C TYR A 95 13.92 -15.36 -3.57
N LEU A 96 13.74 -15.14 -2.27
CA LEU A 96 13.23 -13.88 -1.72
C LEU A 96 14.14 -12.70 -2.10
N ARG A 97 15.44 -12.81 -1.89
CA ARG A 97 16.39 -11.77 -2.24
C ARG A 97 16.36 -11.46 -3.74
N ASP A 98 16.39 -12.49 -4.57
CA ASP A 98 16.51 -12.33 -6.02
C ASP A 98 15.25 -11.70 -6.65
N ASN A 99 14.06 -11.94 -6.08
CA ASN A 99 12.78 -11.55 -6.65
C ASN A 99 12.04 -10.42 -5.91
N PHE A 100 12.40 -10.11 -4.65
CA PHE A 100 11.65 -9.14 -3.83
C PHE A 100 12.50 -7.98 -3.31
N THR A 101 13.80 -7.90 -3.70
CA THR A 101 14.67 -6.78 -3.31
C THR A 101 15.16 -6.00 -4.52
N TYR A 102 15.54 -4.73 -4.30
CA TYR A 102 15.96 -3.78 -5.33
C TYR A 102 14.91 -3.61 -6.43
N VAL A 103 13.66 -3.57 -6.02
CA VAL A 103 12.51 -3.50 -6.94
C VAL A 103 12.44 -2.12 -7.58
N GLN A 104 12.45 -2.09 -8.91
CA GLN A 104 12.38 -0.87 -9.71
C GLN A 104 10.96 -0.68 -10.23
N ILE A 105 10.24 0.28 -9.67
CA ILE A 105 8.88 0.63 -10.09
C ILE A 105 8.92 1.62 -11.27
N GLU A 106 7.89 1.60 -12.10
CA GLU A 106 7.73 2.47 -13.26
C GLU A 106 7.48 3.92 -12.85
N ASP A 107 7.84 4.88 -13.72
CA ASP A 107 7.78 6.32 -13.44
C ASP A 107 6.39 6.78 -13.00
N TYR A 108 5.32 6.30 -13.64
CA TYR A 108 3.95 6.66 -13.27
C TYR A 108 3.54 6.18 -11.87
N LYS A 109 4.16 5.09 -11.36
CA LYS A 109 3.99 4.63 -9.98
C LYS A 109 4.83 5.44 -9.01
N GLN A 110 6.03 5.88 -9.41
CA GLN A 110 6.83 6.81 -8.61
C GLN A 110 6.10 8.14 -8.44
N GLU A 111 5.47 8.63 -9.52
CA GLU A 111 4.65 9.82 -9.48
C GLU A 111 3.46 9.65 -8.52
N PHE A 112 2.76 8.50 -8.57
CA PHE A 112 1.70 8.15 -7.62
C PHE A 112 2.21 8.17 -6.16
N LEU A 113 3.37 7.60 -5.88
CA LEU A 113 3.96 7.64 -4.54
C LEU A 113 4.32 9.07 -4.12
N SER A 114 4.60 9.98 -5.06
CA SER A 114 4.91 11.38 -4.77
C SER A 114 3.71 12.22 -4.35
N LEU A 115 2.48 11.73 -4.56
CA LEU A 115 1.26 12.42 -4.18
C LEU A 115 1.17 12.67 -2.66
N PRO A 116 0.34 13.62 -2.21
CA PRO A 116 0.29 14.03 -0.81
C PRO A 116 -0.51 13.05 0.07
N TRP A 117 -0.18 11.75 0.00
CA TRP A 117 -0.75 10.75 0.88
C TRP A 117 -0.35 11.04 2.33
N PRO A 118 -1.24 10.86 3.32
CA PRO A 118 -0.87 10.94 4.74
C PRO A 118 0.23 9.92 5.08
N TYR A 119 0.04 8.68 4.70
CA TYR A 119 0.91 7.52 4.73
C TYR A 119 0.33 6.45 3.81
N ILE A 120 1.03 5.33 3.66
CA ILE A 120 0.61 4.22 2.80
C ILE A 120 0.59 2.94 3.62
N TYR A 121 -0.50 2.18 3.53
CA TYR A 121 -0.51 0.77 3.92
C TYR A 121 -0.11 -0.10 2.74
N THR A 122 0.65 -1.16 3.00
CA THR A 122 0.93 -2.17 1.99
C THR A 122 0.91 -3.59 2.53
N LEU A 123 0.43 -4.51 1.69
CA LEU A 123 0.48 -5.95 1.92
C LEU A 123 1.76 -6.56 1.31
N ASN A 124 2.54 -5.75 0.58
CA ASN A 124 3.73 -6.21 -0.11
C ASN A 124 4.90 -6.36 0.86
N ILE A 125 5.60 -7.47 0.74
CA ILE A 125 6.84 -7.72 1.48
C ILE A 125 8.07 -7.15 0.76
N ASP A 126 7.98 -6.89 -0.56
CA ASP A 126 9.07 -6.34 -1.36
C ASP A 126 9.43 -4.90 -0.98
N ASP A 127 10.59 -4.43 -1.44
CA ASP A 127 11.14 -3.10 -1.13
C ASP A 127 10.80 -2.02 -2.19
N GLY A 128 9.83 -2.27 -3.07
CA GLY A 128 9.54 -1.39 -4.20
C GLY A 128 9.06 0.02 -3.81
N ILE A 129 8.32 0.15 -2.70
CA ILE A 129 7.86 1.47 -2.22
C ILE A 129 9.02 2.21 -1.57
N GLU A 130 9.85 1.54 -0.80
CA GLU A 130 10.98 2.08 -0.07
C GLU A 130 12.13 2.52 -0.98
N GLN A 131 12.23 1.94 -2.18
CA GLN A 131 13.17 2.41 -3.21
C GLN A 131 12.81 3.81 -3.74
N SER A 132 11.57 4.27 -3.52
CA SER A 132 11.24 5.66 -3.76
C SER A 132 11.86 6.55 -2.69
N SER A 133 12.44 7.68 -3.09
CA SER A 133 13.13 8.61 -2.19
C SER A 133 12.23 9.26 -1.11
N LYS A 134 10.92 9.08 -1.20
CA LYS A 134 9.94 9.71 -0.32
C LYS A 134 9.64 8.90 0.95
N TYR A 135 9.66 7.56 0.87
CA TYR A 135 9.22 6.71 1.98
C TYR A 135 10.39 6.14 2.75
N ASN A 136 10.90 6.89 3.73
CA ASN A 136 12.09 6.56 4.52
C ASN A 136 11.73 5.83 5.83
N HIS A 137 10.47 5.95 6.28
CA HIS A 137 10.01 5.35 7.53
C HIS A 137 9.18 4.11 7.22
N VAL A 138 9.80 2.95 7.40
CA VAL A 138 9.15 1.64 7.21
C VAL A 138 8.74 1.10 8.55
N VAL A 139 7.43 0.86 8.72
CA VAL A 139 6.86 0.25 9.92
C VAL A 139 6.27 -1.10 9.53
N HIS A 140 6.77 -2.20 10.09
CA HIS A 140 6.35 -3.55 9.72
C HIS A 140 6.06 -4.48 10.91
N SER A 141 6.24 -4.02 12.12
CA SER A 141 5.91 -4.81 13.33
C SER A 141 5.57 -3.90 14.50
N ASN A 142 4.97 -4.47 15.57
CA ASN A 142 4.69 -3.71 16.79
C ASN A 142 5.94 -3.12 17.46
N ARG A 143 7.12 -3.67 17.18
CA ARG A 143 8.40 -3.15 17.71
C ARG A 143 8.83 -1.83 17.08
N ASP A 144 8.32 -1.57 15.88
CA ASP A 144 8.66 -0.39 15.08
C ASP A 144 7.70 0.78 15.35
N VAL A 145 6.65 0.53 16.13
CA VAL A 145 5.62 1.53 16.42
C VAL A 145 6.08 2.42 17.57
N ASP A 146 6.65 3.56 17.22
CA ASP A 146 6.74 4.72 18.11
C ASP A 146 5.49 5.60 17.86
N GLU A 147 4.84 6.09 18.92
CA GLU A 147 3.65 6.94 18.81
C GLU A 147 3.87 8.17 17.89
N HIS A 148 5.11 8.65 17.79
CA HIS A 148 5.48 9.78 16.93
C HIS A 148 5.73 9.41 15.45
N ILE A 149 5.93 8.14 15.11
CA ILE A 149 6.20 7.73 13.71
C ILE A 149 5.03 8.08 12.79
N PHE A 150 3.80 7.97 13.29
CA PHE A 150 2.60 8.28 12.52
C PHE A 150 2.37 9.78 12.31
N ASP A 151 3.01 10.63 13.10
CA ASP A 151 3.01 12.09 12.91
C ASP A 151 4.01 12.51 11.83
N GLU A 152 4.96 11.64 11.50
CA GLU A 152 5.93 11.86 10.43
C GLU A 152 5.31 11.59 9.06
N LYS A 153 5.43 12.56 8.17
CA LYS A 153 5.07 12.39 6.76
C LYS A 153 6.01 11.36 6.13
N ASN A 154 5.50 10.62 5.14
CA ASN A 154 6.27 9.62 4.35
C ASN A 154 6.49 8.27 5.05
N CYS A 155 5.54 7.86 5.87
CA CYS A 155 5.52 6.53 6.46
C CYS A 155 4.90 5.50 5.50
N VAL A 156 5.52 4.32 5.38
CA VAL A 156 4.91 3.14 4.78
C VAL A 156 4.71 2.07 5.85
N ILE A 157 3.49 1.57 5.96
CA ILE A 157 3.10 0.58 6.96
C ILE A 157 2.92 -0.77 6.24
N LYS A 158 3.86 -1.67 6.47
CA LYS A 158 3.89 -3.02 5.85
C LYS A 158 3.16 -4.01 6.76
N LEU A 159 1.89 -4.26 6.45
CA LEU A 159 1.03 -5.12 7.27
C LEU A 159 1.49 -6.58 7.30
N HIS A 160 2.10 -7.06 6.21
CA HIS A 160 2.60 -8.43 6.08
C HIS A 160 4.12 -8.56 6.27
N GLY A 161 4.76 -7.53 6.82
CA GLY A 161 6.19 -7.54 7.11
C GLY A 161 7.07 -7.16 5.93
N ASP A 162 8.38 -7.38 6.08
CA ASP A 162 9.41 -6.90 5.16
C ASP A 162 10.36 -8.03 4.76
N VAL A 163 10.69 -8.10 3.47
CA VAL A 163 11.62 -9.10 2.92
C VAL A 163 13.02 -8.96 3.53
N ASN A 164 13.48 -7.75 3.83
CA ASN A 164 14.81 -7.53 4.39
C ASN A 164 14.92 -8.10 5.81
N ASP A 165 13.81 -8.09 6.58
CA ASP A 165 13.74 -8.78 7.87
C ASP A 165 13.92 -10.29 7.70
N MET A 166 13.25 -10.91 6.73
CA MET A 166 13.40 -12.34 6.42
C MET A 166 14.84 -12.70 6.02
N LEU A 167 15.54 -11.80 5.35
CA LEU A 167 16.92 -12.00 4.91
C LEU A 167 17.94 -11.82 6.04
N THR A 168 17.63 -10.94 7.00
CA THR A 168 18.56 -10.54 8.07
C THR A 168 18.44 -11.44 9.31
N TYR A 169 17.22 -11.76 9.75
CA TYR A 169 16.98 -12.48 11.00
C TYR A 169 16.64 -13.95 10.76
N LYS A 170 17.13 -14.85 11.64
CA LYS A 170 16.85 -16.29 11.54
C LYS A 170 15.38 -16.62 11.80
N ASP A 171 14.75 -15.84 12.64
CA ASP A 171 13.34 -16.00 13.02
C ASP A 171 12.51 -14.96 12.24
N ALA A 172 12.04 -15.33 11.07
CA ALA A 172 11.20 -14.50 10.20
C ALA A 172 9.79 -14.25 10.80
N ASN A 173 9.73 -13.90 12.08
CA ASN A 173 8.47 -13.65 12.80
C ASN A 173 7.76 -12.36 12.37
N GLY A 174 8.38 -11.56 11.49
CA GLY A 174 7.84 -10.28 11.02
C GLY A 174 7.07 -10.36 9.71
N THR A 175 7.06 -11.52 9.03
CA THR A 175 6.34 -11.68 7.75
C THR A 175 5.10 -12.57 7.91
N ILE A 176 4.10 -12.36 7.06
CA ILE A 176 2.85 -13.11 7.03
C ILE A 176 2.72 -13.75 5.66
N LEU A 177 3.14 -15.03 5.59
CA LEU A 177 3.06 -15.86 4.38
C LEU A 177 2.40 -17.21 4.67
N THR A 178 2.56 -17.77 5.88
CA THR A 178 2.06 -19.08 6.27
C THR A 178 0.78 -18.97 7.08
N GLN A 179 -0.03 -20.03 7.15
CA GLN A 179 -1.25 -20.07 7.98
C GLN A 179 -0.96 -19.75 9.45
N LYS A 180 0.14 -20.29 9.96
CA LYS A 180 0.60 -20.04 11.33
C LYS A 180 0.94 -18.56 11.55
N GLN A 181 1.58 -17.91 10.57
CA GLN A 181 1.88 -16.48 10.63
C GLN A 181 0.61 -15.64 10.58
N TYR A 182 -0.36 -15.95 9.72
CA TYR A 182 -1.68 -15.30 9.71
C TYR A 182 -2.40 -15.45 11.04
N ALA A 183 -2.39 -16.64 11.64
CA ALA A 183 -3.00 -16.85 12.96
C ALA A 183 -2.31 -16.06 14.09
N ASN A 184 -1.01 -15.81 13.97
CA ASN A 184 -0.24 -15.05 14.94
C ASN A 184 -0.20 -13.54 14.66
N SER A 185 -0.55 -13.09 13.44
CA SER A 185 -0.47 -11.68 13.02
C SER A 185 -1.27 -10.75 13.93
N ILE A 186 -2.45 -11.18 14.34
CA ILE A 186 -3.32 -10.45 15.28
C ILE A 186 -2.58 -10.07 16.58
N ARG A 187 -1.66 -10.91 17.04
CA ARG A 187 -0.86 -10.64 18.24
C ARG A 187 0.42 -9.87 17.96
N GLN A 188 1.09 -10.17 16.85
CA GLN A 188 2.40 -9.61 16.48
C GLN A 188 2.30 -8.24 15.83
N HIS A 189 1.18 -7.94 15.17
CA HIS A 189 0.92 -6.70 14.43
C HIS A 189 -0.29 -5.94 14.98
N SER A 190 -0.68 -6.22 16.24
CA SER A 190 -1.92 -5.68 16.83
C SER A 190 -1.99 -4.16 16.79
N SER A 191 -0.90 -3.44 17.03
CA SER A 191 -0.89 -1.97 16.98
C SER A 191 -1.12 -1.45 15.56
N LEU A 192 -0.53 -2.08 14.53
CA LEU A 192 -0.73 -1.71 13.12
C LEU A 192 -2.16 -2.01 12.67
N LEU A 193 -2.69 -3.15 13.06
CA LEU A 193 -4.05 -3.56 12.71
C LEU A 193 -5.09 -2.68 13.45
N THR A 194 -4.85 -2.32 14.71
CA THR A 194 -5.71 -1.37 15.44
C THR A 194 -5.68 0.01 14.82
N LYS A 195 -4.52 0.48 14.35
CA LYS A 195 -4.45 1.73 13.59
C LYS A 195 -5.23 1.65 12.29
N LEU A 196 -5.11 0.56 11.54
CA LEU A 196 -5.89 0.34 10.33
C LEU A 196 -7.40 0.29 10.62
N GLU A 197 -7.81 -0.35 11.71
CA GLU A 197 -9.21 -0.36 12.17
C GLU A 197 -9.71 1.06 12.41
N HIS A 198 -8.95 1.86 13.17
CA HIS A 198 -9.27 3.27 13.43
C HIS A 198 -9.40 4.06 12.13
N ASP A 199 -8.42 3.94 11.23
CA ASP A 199 -8.43 4.65 9.96
C ASP A 199 -9.61 4.21 9.07
N SER A 200 -9.99 2.93 9.14
CA SER A 200 -11.15 2.42 8.40
C SER A 200 -12.49 3.00 8.85
N ILE A 201 -12.55 3.58 10.05
CA ILE A 201 -13.74 4.24 10.60
C ILE A 201 -13.77 5.72 10.24
N TYR A 202 -12.62 6.38 10.27
CA TYR A 202 -12.55 7.85 10.21
C TYR A 202 -11.99 8.39 8.88
N GLU A 203 -11.29 7.57 8.10
CA GLU A 203 -10.63 7.97 6.88
C GLU A 203 -11.20 7.21 5.67
N ASN A 204 -11.02 7.78 4.48
CA ASN A 204 -11.34 7.07 3.25
C ASN A 204 -10.17 6.20 2.83
N LEU A 205 -10.45 4.97 2.41
CA LEU A 205 -9.44 4.02 1.97
C LEU A 205 -9.55 3.78 0.46
N ILE A 206 -8.40 3.65 -0.21
CA ILE A 206 -8.35 3.27 -1.62
C ILE A 206 -7.43 2.05 -1.80
N TYR A 207 -8.01 0.93 -2.24
CA TYR A 207 -7.34 -0.35 -2.45
C TYR A 207 -6.85 -0.44 -3.90
N ILE A 208 -5.55 -0.67 -4.09
CA ILE A 208 -4.90 -0.72 -5.40
C ILE A 208 -4.02 -1.96 -5.49
N GLY A 209 -4.30 -2.82 -6.47
CA GLY A 209 -3.51 -4.04 -6.69
C GLY A 209 -3.65 -5.10 -5.61
N CYS A 210 -4.69 -5.06 -4.78
CA CYS A 210 -5.00 -6.06 -3.76
C CYS A 210 -5.94 -7.12 -4.34
N SER A 211 -5.69 -8.42 -4.10
CA SER A 211 -6.64 -9.49 -4.43
C SER A 211 -7.71 -9.67 -3.36
N LEU A 212 -7.34 -9.47 -2.10
CA LEU A 212 -8.17 -9.69 -0.90
C LEU A 212 -8.68 -11.15 -0.78
N ASP A 213 -7.95 -12.13 -1.31
CA ASP A 213 -8.39 -13.53 -1.29
C ASP A 213 -8.11 -14.22 0.03
N ASP A 214 -6.92 -14.05 0.60
CA ASP A 214 -6.48 -14.72 1.82
C ASP A 214 -6.24 -13.75 3.01
N GLU A 215 -6.73 -12.51 2.92
CA GLU A 215 -6.47 -11.44 3.89
C GLU A 215 -7.39 -11.51 5.11
N ILE A 216 -7.25 -12.58 5.90
CA ILE A 216 -8.13 -12.86 7.05
C ILE A 216 -7.94 -11.84 8.17
N ASP A 217 -6.71 -11.43 8.42
CA ASP A 217 -6.36 -10.41 9.40
C ASP A 217 -6.92 -9.04 9.00
N LEU A 218 -6.74 -8.64 7.75
CA LEU A 218 -7.33 -7.42 7.20
C LEU A 218 -8.85 -7.45 7.31
N LEU A 219 -9.48 -8.58 6.98
CA LEU A 219 -10.92 -8.77 7.09
C LEU A 219 -11.40 -8.65 8.55
N ALA A 220 -10.66 -9.21 9.50
CA ALA A 220 -11.02 -9.17 10.92
C ALA A 220 -11.08 -7.73 11.46
N TYR A 221 -10.18 -6.85 11.01
CA TYR A 221 -10.10 -5.47 11.50
C TYR A 221 -10.88 -4.45 10.68
N THR A 222 -11.06 -4.67 9.38
CA THR A 222 -11.80 -3.73 8.52
C THR A 222 -13.23 -4.18 8.22
N GLY A 223 -13.48 -5.49 8.17
CA GLY A 223 -14.78 -6.05 7.81
C GLY A 223 -15.87 -5.80 8.84
N LEU A 224 -15.55 -5.92 10.12
CA LEU A 224 -16.49 -5.68 11.23
C LEU A 224 -17.02 -4.23 11.28
N GLN A 225 -16.25 -3.28 10.76
CA GLN A 225 -16.66 -1.87 10.70
C GLN A 225 -17.57 -1.56 9.52
N ALA A 226 -17.66 -2.45 8.53
CA ALA A 226 -18.53 -2.27 7.35
C ALA A 226 -20.03 -2.30 7.71
N GLU A 227 -20.38 -2.91 8.82
CA GLU A 227 -21.77 -2.98 9.31
C GLU A 227 -22.20 -1.70 10.05
N LYS A 228 -21.26 -0.86 10.46
CA LYS A 228 -21.59 0.46 11.01
C LYS A 228 -21.81 1.39 9.81
N GLU A 229 -23.00 1.92 9.64
CA GLU A 229 -23.29 2.97 8.65
C GLU A 229 -22.26 4.10 8.81
N GLY A 230 -21.16 3.96 8.08
CA GLY A 230 -19.98 4.81 8.19
C GLY A 230 -20.05 5.97 7.19
N VAL A 231 -19.48 7.07 7.61
CA VAL A 231 -19.37 8.31 6.84
C VAL A 231 -18.25 8.21 5.79
N THR A 232 -17.40 7.17 5.86
CA THR A 232 -16.18 7.05 5.04
C THR A 232 -16.38 6.13 3.84
N ALA A 233 -15.76 6.51 2.71
CA ALA A 233 -15.79 5.72 1.48
C ALA A 233 -14.57 4.77 1.42
N ARG A 234 -14.81 3.55 0.92
CA ARG A 234 -13.77 2.58 0.59
C ARG A 234 -13.83 2.28 -0.88
N TYR A 235 -12.82 2.75 -1.59
CA TYR A 235 -12.67 2.59 -3.03
C TYR A 235 -11.81 1.37 -3.34
N TYR A 236 -12.21 0.61 -4.36
CA TYR A 236 -11.43 -0.52 -4.87
C TYR A 236 -11.21 -0.37 -6.37
N CYS A 237 -9.95 -0.34 -6.81
CA CYS A 237 -9.57 -0.12 -8.20
C CYS A 237 -9.49 -1.45 -8.97
N LEU A 238 -10.23 -1.56 -10.07
CA LEU A 238 -10.33 -2.72 -10.95
C LEU A 238 -10.08 -2.35 -12.41
N THR A 239 -9.70 -3.32 -13.24
CA THR A 239 -9.58 -3.16 -14.70
C THR A 239 -10.69 -3.87 -15.48
N LYS A 240 -11.62 -4.52 -14.77
CA LYS A 240 -12.81 -5.17 -15.33
C LYS A 240 -13.92 -5.18 -14.29
N GLU A 241 -15.15 -5.31 -14.73
CA GLU A 241 -16.27 -5.41 -13.81
C GLU A 241 -16.13 -6.63 -12.88
N PRO A 242 -16.42 -6.46 -11.57
CA PRO A 242 -16.34 -7.53 -10.61
C PRO A 242 -17.41 -8.61 -10.86
N SER A 243 -17.02 -9.87 -10.77
CA SER A 243 -17.93 -11.00 -10.79
C SER A 243 -18.86 -11.00 -9.56
N ILE A 244 -19.86 -11.88 -9.53
CA ILE A 244 -20.74 -12.04 -8.35
C ILE A 244 -19.91 -12.43 -7.12
N LEU A 245 -18.92 -13.33 -7.28
CA LEU A 245 -18.06 -13.74 -6.17
C LEU A 245 -17.17 -12.60 -5.68
N ASP A 246 -16.63 -11.79 -6.60
CA ASP A 246 -15.87 -10.59 -6.24
C ASP A 246 -16.75 -9.59 -5.48
N LYS A 247 -17.99 -9.38 -5.92
CA LYS A 247 -18.93 -8.47 -5.23
C LYS A 247 -19.20 -8.92 -3.80
N ILE A 248 -19.42 -10.23 -3.57
CA ILE A 248 -19.63 -10.78 -2.23
C ILE A 248 -18.38 -10.58 -1.39
N LYS A 249 -17.20 -10.90 -1.92
CA LYS A 249 -15.90 -10.72 -1.25
C LYS A 249 -15.69 -9.26 -0.85
N LEU A 250 -15.74 -8.35 -1.82
CA LEU A 250 -15.49 -6.93 -1.61
C LEU A 250 -16.46 -6.29 -0.61
N THR A 251 -17.72 -6.73 -0.63
CA THR A 251 -18.72 -6.28 0.37
C THR A 251 -18.32 -6.66 1.80
N LYS A 252 -17.73 -7.84 2.02
CA LYS A 252 -17.22 -8.26 3.34
C LYS A 252 -16.11 -7.34 3.86
N PHE A 253 -15.28 -6.81 2.96
CA PHE A 253 -14.24 -5.80 3.32
C PHE A 253 -14.80 -4.38 3.43
N GLY A 254 -16.12 -4.21 3.32
CA GLY A 254 -16.78 -2.91 3.42
C GLY A 254 -16.51 -1.98 2.25
N ILE A 255 -16.13 -2.51 1.09
CA ILE A 255 -15.93 -1.71 -0.11
C ILE A 255 -17.26 -1.06 -0.52
N THR A 256 -17.27 0.26 -0.63
CA THR A 256 -18.43 1.06 -0.99
C THR A 256 -18.50 1.32 -2.49
N HIS A 257 -17.34 1.53 -3.13
CA HIS A 257 -17.22 1.87 -4.55
C HIS A 257 -16.16 1.01 -5.22
N CYS A 258 -16.53 0.31 -6.30
CA CYS A 258 -15.59 -0.31 -7.23
C CYS A 258 -15.40 0.62 -8.42
N ILE A 259 -14.19 1.14 -8.60
CA ILE A 259 -13.83 2.02 -9.70
C ILE A 259 -13.23 1.17 -10.81
N VAL A 260 -13.87 1.15 -11.98
CA VAL A 260 -13.41 0.37 -13.14
C VAL A 260 -12.61 1.27 -14.08
N PHE A 261 -11.36 0.87 -14.32
CA PHE A 261 -10.40 1.54 -15.20
C PHE A 261 -10.15 0.70 -16.46
N GLU A 262 -9.64 1.31 -17.51
CA GLU A 262 -9.33 0.63 -18.79
C GLU A 262 -8.10 -0.30 -18.68
N SER A 263 -7.13 0.06 -17.85
CA SER A 263 -5.88 -0.69 -17.64
C SER A 263 -5.31 -0.46 -16.24
N TYR A 264 -4.35 -1.27 -15.82
CA TYR A 264 -3.64 -1.04 -14.56
C TYR A 264 -2.86 0.28 -14.56
N GLU A 265 -2.27 0.67 -15.68
CA GLU A 265 -1.56 1.94 -15.82
C GLU A 265 -2.51 3.13 -15.66
N SER A 266 -3.71 3.05 -16.26
CA SER A 266 -4.71 4.13 -16.17
C SER A 266 -5.19 4.39 -14.74
N ILE A 267 -5.10 3.42 -13.83
CA ILE A 267 -5.38 3.63 -12.39
C ILE A 267 -4.44 4.73 -11.87
N TYR A 268 -3.15 4.57 -12.09
CA TYR A 268 -2.15 5.49 -11.57
C TYR A 268 -2.18 6.84 -12.28
N LEU A 269 -2.32 6.86 -13.61
CA LEU A 269 -2.40 8.10 -14.39
C LEU A 269 -3.59 8.96 -13.95
N CYS A 270 -4.77 8.37 -13.77
CA CYS A 270 -5.94 9.09 -13.30
C CYS A 270 -5.78 9.60 -11.87
N LEU A 271 -5.18 8.82 -10.98
CA LEU A 271 -4.92 9.24 -9.60
C LEU A 271 -3.83 10.33 -9.53
N ASN A 272 -2.79 10.25 -10.38
CA ASN A 272 -1.76 11.28 -10.50
C ASN A 272 -2.37 12.60 -10.94
N GLU A 273 -3.23 12.59 -11.99
CA GLU A 273 -3.95 13.77 -12.43
C GLU A 273 -4.81 14.37 -11.30
N ALA A 274 -5.61 13.55 -10.61
CA ALA A 274 -6.42 14.01 -9.49
C ALA A 274 -5.59 14.56 -8.33
N GLY A 275 -4.45 13.94 -8.04
CA GLY A 275 -3.51 14.41 -7.02
C GLY A 275 -2.91 15.78 -7.36
N GLN A 276 -2.44 15.95 -8.59
CA GLN A 276 -1.94 17.24 -9.08
C GLN A 276 -3.04 18.33 -9.04
N GLU A 277 -4.27 17.98 -9.40
CA GLU A 277 -5.39 18.90 -9.32
C GLU A 277 -5.73 19.28 -7.88
N SER A 278 -5.63 18.33 -6.94
CA SER A 278 -5.84 18.58 -5.52
C SER A 278 -4.86 19.60 -4.95
N LEU A 279 -3.62 19.60 -5.43
CA LEU A 279 -2.57 20.56 -5.03
C LEU A 279 -2.83 21.96 -5.58
N LYS A 280 -3.28 22.10 -6.84
CA LYS A 280 -3.58 23.41 -7.45
C LYS A 280 -4.66 24.17 -6.67
N VAL A 281 -5.74 23.48 -6.29
CA VAL A 281 -6.85 24.12 -5.55
C VAL A 281 -6.44 24.50 -4.12
N ARG A 282 -5.50 23.77 -3.49
CA ARG A 282 -4.93 24.21 -2.19
C ARG A 282 -4.25 25.56 -2.31
N VAL A 283 -3.54 25.81 -3.40
CA VAL A 283 -2.90 27.11 -3.67
C VAL A 283 -3.96 28.19 -3.86
N ASP A 284 -4.97 27.94 -4.70
CA ASP A 284 -6.05 28.88 -4.98
C ASP A 284 -6.87 29.24 -3.73
N ASP A 285 -7.15 28.27 -2.85
CA ASP A 285 -7.87 28.50 -1.59
C ASP A 285 -7.06 29.33 -0.61
N LEU A 286 -5.74 29.15 -0.55
CA LEU A 286 -4.85 29.95 0.29
C LEU A 286 -4.75 31.39 -0.22
N GLU A 287 -4.77 31.62 -1.53
CA GLU A 287 -4.76 32.96 -2.14
C GLU A 287 -6.08 33.69 -1.92
N LYS A 288 -7.23 33.01 -1.99
CA LYS A 288 -8.56 33.59 -1.75
C LYS A 288 -8.80 34.04 -0.31
N HIS A 289 -8.16 33.39 0.65
CA HIS A 289 -8.27 33.79 2.06
C HIS A 289 -7.33 34.93 2.41
N ASN A 290 -7.31 36.05 1.73
CA ASN A 290 -6.68 37.38 1.94
C ASN A 290 -5.64 37.57 3.08
N ASN A 291 -5.18 36.48 3.69
CA ASN A 291 -4.25 36.43 4.82
C ASN A 291 -2.86 35.88 4.45
N PHE A 292 -2.66 35.48 3.18
CA PHE A 292 -1.40 34.92 2.70
C PHE A 292 -1.01 35.60 1.39
N SER A 293 0.23 36.07 1.32
CA SER A 293 0.86 36.49 0.07
C SER A 293 1.75 35.34 -0.42
N ALA A 294 1.51 34.85 -1.61
CA ALA A 294 2.42 33.91 -2.26
C ALA A 294 3.60 34.70 -2.86
N VAL A 295 4.79 34.35 -2.44
CA VAL A 295 6.02 34.93 -3.02
C VAL A 295 6.75 33.83 -3.77
N TYR A 296 6.85 33.97 -5.08
CA TYR A 296 7.69 33.11 -5.90
C TYR A 296 9.17 33.48 -5.71
N LEU A 297 9.94 32.54 -5.19
CA LEU A 297 11.39 32.66 -5.09
C LEU A 297 12.03 31.78 -6.15
N SER A 298 12.07 32.25 -7.42
CA SER A 298 12.63 31.47 -8.54
C SER A 298 14.16 31.43 -8.57
N ASP A 299 14.87 32.34 -7.90
CA ASP A 299 16.27 32.62 -8.27
C ASP A 299 17.32 32.35 -7.18
N ARG A 300 17.00 31.64 -6.09
CA ARG A 300 17.95 31.49 -4.97
C ARG A 300 18.25 30.09 -4.48
N PHE A 301 17.77 29.04 -5.16
CA PHE A 301 18.09 27.68 -4.75
C PHE A 301 18.80 26.93 -5.88
N GLU A 302 19.90 26.28 -5.55
CA GLU A 302 20.86 25.68 -6.51
C GLU A 302 20.30 24.53 -7.38
N ASP A 303 19.09 24.07 -7.14
CA ASP A 303 18.49 22.92 -7.84
C ASP A 303 17.44 23.31 -8.90
N ASN A 304 17.33 24.57 -9.29
CA ASN A 304 16.41 25.05 -10.34
C ASN A 304 14.94 24.59 -10.22
N LYS A 305 14.48 24.20 -9.01
CA LYS A 305 13.10 23.82 -8.75
C LYS A 305 12.34 24.97 -8.12
N PRO A 306 11.12 25.26 -8.59
CA PRO A 306 10.33 26.34 -8.01
C PRO A 306 9.87 25.98 -6.58
N TYR A 307 10.02 26.92 -5.68
CA TYR A 307 9.48 26.84 -4.31
C TYR A 307 8.40 27.89 -4.13
N LEU A 308 7.32 27.52 -3.47
CA LEU A 308 6.25 28.45 -3.11
C LEU A 308 6.40 28.81 -1.64
N LEU A 309 6.57 30.10 -1.36
CA LEU A 309 6.66 30.62 0.00
C LEU A 309 5.32 31.23 0.40
N PHE A 310 4.69 30.71 1.44
CA PHE A 310 3.49 31.29 2.04
C PHE A 310 3.87 32.01 3.32
N GLY A 311 3.61 33.30 3.38
CA GLY A 311 3.81 34.12 4.58
C GLY A 311 2.49 34.69 5.08
N LYS A 312 2.14 34.48 6.34
CA LYS A 312 1.06 35.20 7.00
C LYS A 312 1.62 36.49 7.61
N SER A 313 1.25 37.63 7.04
CA SER A 313 1.50 38.92 7.67
C SER A 313 0.42 39.17 8.73
N LEU A 314 0.76 38.99 9.98
CA LEU A 314 -0.06 39.46 11.12
C LEU A 314 0.28 40.92 11.34
N ILE A 315 -0.60 41.82 10.92
CA ILE A 315 -0.44 43.27 11.02
C ILE A 315 -0.25 43.77 12.46
N ASN A 316 -0.40 42.94 13.48
CA ASN A 316 -0.33 43.37 14.87
C ASN A 316 0.44 42.53 15.87
N LYS A 317 1.17 41.47 15.47
CA LYS A 317 2.11 40.79 16.39
C LYS A 317 3.27 40.14 15.61
N ARG A 318 4.48 40.51 15.98
CA ARG A 318 5.82 40.23 15.44
C ARG A 318 6.18 38.73 15.24
N ARG A 319 5.37 37.92 14.53
CA ARG A 319 5.76 36.57 14.10
C ARG A 319 5.27 36.33 12.68
N THR A 320 6.21 36.29 11.75
CA THR A 320 5.99 35.76 10.38
C THR A 320 6.22 34.26 10.44
N ILE A 321 5.20 33.46 10.17
CA ILE A 321 5.36 32.03 9.95
C ILE A 321 5.52 31.86 8.45
N CYS A 322 6.73 31.49 8.00
CA CYS A 322 6.99 31.13 6.62
C CYS A 322 6.89 29.61 6.49
N LEU A 323 6.00 29.13 5.65
CA LEU A 323 5.90 27.72 5.25
C LEU A 323 6.52 27.58 3.86
N LEU A 324 7.57 26.79 3.74
CA LEU A 324 8.24 26.50 2.49
C LEU A 324 7.66 25.20 1.91
N PHE A 325 7.05 25.27 0.75
CA PHE A 325 6.60 24.08 0.02
C PHE A 325 7.48 23.89 -1.22
N ARG A 326 7.99 22.68 -1.39
CA ARG A 326 8.68 22.28 -2.63
C ARG A 326 7.61 21.90 -3.65
N LEU A 327 7.58 22.59 -4.78
CA LEU A 327 6.82 22.14 -5.94
C LEU A 327 7.67 21.07 -6.65
N GLY A 328 7.19 19.80 -6.60
CA GLY A 328 7.87 18.65 -7.17
C GLY A 328 7.93 18.66 -8.68
#